data_67de08dd51204abd29c72af84b807069
#
_entry.id   67de08dd51204abd29c72af84b807069
#
_cell.length_a   1.000
_cell.length_b   1.000
_cell.length_c   1.000
_cell.angle_alpha   90.00
_cell.angle_beta   90.00
_cell.angle_gamma   90.00
#
_symmetry.space_group_name_H-M   'P 1'
#
loop_
_entity.id
_entity.type
_entity.pdbx_description
1 polymer ?
#
loop_
_entity_poly.entity_id
_entity_poly.type
_entity_poly.pdbx_seq_one_letter_code
_entity_poly.pdbx_strand_id
1 'polypeptide(L)'
;MSADIQRYLDVALEAVAKAREVLLAHRGAAPALIKGKGDFATEADLAIEALLREHLRRETGINVFGEENGGEFTPEACWVLDPIDGTSNYSAGNPNCAILVSLVLEGQPVLAVVDMPLLGLHVSACAGGPVVCNGEVLPPLEDTGGQGRAAQVGVGSVGSDDRVRFPAPLRLALIGLLADGPLRPRISGSVGVDLAFVALGIYRAAVSFSPYVWDNAAGVLLARCAGAIVTDVDGGPWTPESVGAIVGAPSAHETVLSSMLHISANT
;
A
#
# COMPACT_ATOMS: atom_id res chain seq x y z
N MET A 1 23.32 -1.71 1.54
CA MET A 1 22.50 -0.55 1.94
C MET A 1 23.46 0.61 2.22
N SER A 2 23.26 1.80 1.64
CA SER A 2 24.11 2.94 1.97
C SER A 2 23.82 3.43 3.39
N ALA A 3 24.82 4.06 4.04
CA ALA A 3 24.65 4.62 5.39
C ALA A 3 23.51 5.66 5.45
N ASP A 4 23.27 6.38 4.35
CA ASP A 4 22.21 7.36 4.26
C ASP A 4 20.81 6.72 4.27
N ILE A 5 20.61 5.60 3.56
CA ILE A 5 19.31 4.90 3.53
C ILE A 5 18.96 4.34 4.91
N GLN A 6 19.95 3.80 5.65
CA GLN A 6 19.71 3.37 7.04
C GLN A 6 19.32 4.53 7.92
N ARG A 7 20.00 5.66 7.83
CA ARG A 7 19.65 6.87 8.58
C ARG A 7 18.23 7.34 8.24
N TYR A 8 17.83 7.34 6.96
CA TYR A 8 16.49 7.72 6.54
C TYR A 8 15.42 6.74 7.05
N LEU A 9 15.74 5.44 7.12
CA LEU A 9 14.86 4.46 7.75
C LEU A 9 14.63 4.79 9.24
N ASP A 10 15.71 5.06 9.98
CA ASP A 10 15.61 5.39 11.41
C ASP A 10 14.74 6.65 11.63
N VAL A 11 14.91 7.68 10.79
CA VAL A 11 14.06 8.89 10.80
C VAL A 11 12.61 8.57 10.50
N ALA A 12 12.32 7.73 9.51
CA ALA A 12 10.96 7.33 9.16
C ALA A 12 10.29 6.52 10.29
N LEU A 13 11.02 5.59 10.90
CA LEU A 13 10.55 4.79 12.02
C LEU A 13 10.19 5.67 13.23
N GLU A 14 11.02 6.66 13.55
CA GLU A 14 10.74 7.62 14.62
C GLU A 14 9.49 8.47 14.33
N ALA A 15 9.36 8.95 13.08
CA ALA A 15 8.19 9.74 12.67
C ALA A 15 6.91 8.91 12.75
N VAL A 16 6.92 7.67 12.24
CA VAL A 16 5.77 6.76 12.26
C VAL A 16 5.39 6.35 13.68
N ALA A 17 6.36 6.16 14.59
CA ALA A 17 6.05 5.88 15.99
C ALA A 17 5.23 6.99 16.65
N LYS A 18 5.54 8.27 16.36
CA LYS A 18 4.77 9.41 16.84
C LYS A 18 3.39 9.50 16.18
N ALA A 19 3.32 9.25 14.87
CA ALA A 19 2.07 9.22 14.12
C ALA A 19 1.11 8.12 14.62
N ARG A 20 1.64 6.94 14.99
CA ARG A 20 0.90 5.85 15.61
C ARG A 20 0.14 6.28 16.87
N GLU A 21 0.77 7.09 17.73
CA GLU A 21 0.12 7.58 18.95
C GLU A 21 -1.10 8.45 18.62
N VAL A 22 -0.99 9.31 17.59
CA VAL A 22 -2.10 10.14 17.11
C VAL A 22 -3.24 9.27 16.57
N LEU A 23 -2.91 8.27 15.72
CA LEU A 23 -3.90 7.36 15.15
C LEU A 23 -4.68 6.63 16.26
N LEU A 24 -3.97 6.08 17.24
CA LEU A 24 -4.59 5.31 18.34
C LEU A 24 -5.46 6.19 19.24
N ALA A 25 -5.06 7.45 19.48
CA ALA A 25 -5.79 8.40 20.32
C ALA A 25 -7.13 8.85 19.68
N HIS A 26 -7.23 8.87 18.34
CA HIS A 26 -8.38 9.40 17.61
C HIS A 26 -9.19 8.30 16.88
N ARG A 27 -9.03 7.04 17.25
CA ARG A 27 -9.74 5.92 16.62
C ARG A 27 -11.26 6.16 16.54
N GLY A 28 -11.83 5.96 15.35
CA GLY A 28 -13.26 6.19 15.11
C GLY A 28 -13.63 7.66 14.93
N ALA A 29 -12.64 8.53 14.64
CA ALA A 29 -12.88 9.95 14.38
C ALA A 29 -13.86 10.15 13.22
N ALA A 30 -14.77 11.12 13.38
CA ALA A 30 -15.70 11.51 12.33
C ALA A 30 -14.98 12.22 11.17
N PRO A 31 -15.58 12.24 9.95
CA PRO A 31 -15.09 13.05 8.85
C PRO A 31 -14.95 14.53 9.25
N ALA A 32 -13.78 15.11 8.97
CA ALA A 32 -13.49 16.53 9.19
C ALA A 32 -13.47 17.31 7.87
N LEU A 33 -12.97 16.72 6.79
CA LEU A 33 -12.89 17.31 5.45
C LEU A 33 -13.50 16.36 4.44
N ILE A 34 -14.53 16.79 3.71
CA ILE A 34 -15.13 16.01 2.62
C ILE A 34 -14.43 16.34 1.32
N LYS A 35 -13.79 15.35 0.68
CA LYS A 35 -13.08 15.46 -0.60
C LYS A 35 -13.97 15.09 -1.79
N GLY A 36 -14.92 14.16 -1.58
CA GLY A 36 -15.81 13.68 -2.62
C GLY A 36 -16.89 12.73 -2.09
N LYS A 37 -17.59 12.05 -3.00
CA LYS A 37 -18.60 11.06 -2.62
C LYS A 37 -17.93 9.82 -2.01
N GLY A 38 -18.02 9.67 -0.69
CA GLY A 38 -17.41 8.55 0.04
C GLY A 38 -15.91 8.73 0.28
N ASP A 39 -15.37 9.92 -0.03
CA ASP A 39 -13.98 10.28 0.17
C ASP A 39 -13.88 11.47 1.12
N PHE A 40 -13.12 11.32 2.19
CA PHE A 40 -12.98 12.30 3.26
C PHE A 40 -11.68 12.07 4.06
N ALA A 41 -11.24 13.13 4.75
CA ALA A 41 -10.22 13.03 5.78
C ALA A 41 -10.82 13.24 7.17
N THR A 42 -10.22 12.63 8.18
CA THR A 42 -10.49 12.94 9.60
C THR A 42 -9.46 13.96 10.12
N GLU A 43 -9.68 14.50 11.31
CA GLU A 43 -8.67 15.34 11.97
C GLU A 43 -7.36 14.57 12.22
N ALA A 44 -7.43 13.25 12.39
CA ALA A 44 -6.26 12.40 12.57
C ALA A 44 -5.41 12.34 11.29
N ASP A 45 -6.02 12.21 10.10
CA ASP A 45 -5.29 12.21 8.82
C ASP A 45 -4.47 13.50 8.67
N LEU A 46 -5.11 14.65 8.89
CA LEU A 46 -4.46 15.96 8.79
C LEU A 46 -3.33 16.12 9.82
N ALA A 47 -3.55 15.72 11.06
CA ALA A 47 -2.56 15.82 12.13
C ALA A 47 -1.36 14.89 11.90
N ILE A 48 -1.61 13.65 11.46
CA ILE A 48 -0.57 12.66 11.15
C ILE A 48 0.28 13.14 9.97
N GLU A 49 -0.35 13.60 8.88
CA GLU A 49 0.42 14.08 7.73
C GLU A 49 1.27 15.30 8.09
N ALA A 50 0.72 16.26 8.83
CA ALA A 50 1.48 17.44 9.29
C ALA A 50 2.71 17.04 10.11
N LEU A 51 2.56 16.09 11.04
CA LEU A 51 3.63 15.57 11.89
C LEU A 51 4.70 14.88 11.06
N LEU A 52 4.31 13.93 10.18
CA LEU A 52 5.23 13.19 9.34
C LEU A 52 6.01 14.13 8.41
N ARG A 53 5.31 15.06 7.76
CA ARG A 53 5.88 16.05 6.84
C ARG A 53 6.91 16.93 7.53
N GLU A 54 6.57 17.48 8.69
CA GLU A 54 7.50 18.33 9.47
C GLU A 54 8.75 17.55 9.87
N HIS A 55 8.56 16.36 10.44
CA HIS A 55 9.67 15.54 10.94
C HIS A 55 10.61 15.11 9.82
N LEU A 56 10.07 14.49 8.75
CA LEU A 56 10.85 14.00 7.63
C LEU A 56 11.61 15.11 6.92
N ARG A 57 10.94 16.25 6.65
CA ARG A 57 11.58 17.38 5.98
C ARG A 57 12.69 18.02 6.84
N ARG A 58 12.48 18.17 8.14
CA ARG A 58 13.47 18.74 9.06
C ARG A 58 14.71 17.87 9.15
N GLU A 59 14.56 16.55 9.28
CA GLU A 59 15.67 15.63 9.52
C GLU A 59 16.45 15.24 8.23
N THR A 60 15.79 15.33 7.06
CA THR A 60 16.37 14.86 5.81
C THR A 60 16.59 15.95 4.75
N GLY A 61 15.87 17.06 4.84
CA GLY A 61 15.87 18.10 3.81
C GLY A 61 15.15 17.72 2.51
N ILE A 62 14.57 16.49 2.44
CA ILE A 62 13.92 15.97 1.23
C ILE A 62 12.46 16.45 1.20
N ASN A 63 11.95 16.77 0.00
CA ASN A 63 10.56 17.12 -0.21
C ASN A 63 9.60 16.02 0.20
N VAL A 64 8.37 16.42 0.53
CA VAL A 64 7.31 15.52 0.95
C VAL A 64 6.09 15.73 0.06
N PHE A 65 5.58 14.65 -0.49
CA PHE A 65 4.33 14.56 -1.23
C PHE A 65 3.36 13.66 -0.46
N GLY A 66 2.18 14.13 -0.15
CA GLY A 66 1.21 13.41 0.66
C GLY A 66 -0.21 13.57 0.15
N GLU A 67 -1.09 12.70 0.60
CA GLU A 67 -2.48 12.66 0.17
C GLU A 67 -3.24 13.92 0.55
N GLU A 68 -3.09 14.42 1.80
CA GLU A 68 -3.94 15.45 2.37
C GLU A 68 -3.50 16.87 2.01
N ASN A 69 -2.21 17.13 2.11
CA ASN A 69 -1.65 18.47 1.87
C ASN A 69 -0.91 18.56 0.53
N GLY A 70 -0.95 17.51 -0.29
CA GLY A 70 -0.32 17.49 -1.61
C GLY A 70 1.19 17.71 -1.53
N GLY A 71 1.67 18.67 -2.29
CA GLY A 71 3.07 19.00 -2.50
C GLY A 71 3.46 18.77 -3.96
N GLU A 72 4.75 18.77 -4.24
CA GLU A 72 5.28 18.44 -5.57
C GLU A 72 5.98 17.07 -5.49
N PHE A 73 5.52 16.13 -6.30
CA PHE A 73 6.22 14.87 -6.46
C PHE A 73 7.43 15.07 -7.37
N THR A 74 8.62 14.84 -6.82
CA THR A 74 9.89 14.92 -7.56
C THR A 74 10.52 13.54 -7.61
N PRO A 75 10.63 12.92 -8.79
CA PRO A 75 11.14 11.54 -8.89
C PRO A 75 12.60 11.41 -8.44
N GLU A 76 13.40 12.49 -8.48
CA GLU A 76 14.79 12.49 -8.04
C GLU A 76 14.92 12.15 -6.55
N ALA A 77 14.11 12.78 -5.69
CA ALA A 77 14.04 12.46 -4.26
C ALA A 77 12.76 13.03 -3.65
N CYS A 78 11.90 12.16 -3.13
CA CYS A 78 10.66 12.56 -2.50
C CYS A 78 10.18 11.57 -1.44
N TRP A 79 9.82 12.05 -0.25
CA TRP A 79 9.00 11.28 0.67
C TRP A 79 7.56 11.26 0.17
N VAL A 80 6.96 10.08 0.18
CA VAL A 80 5.58 9.85 -0.24
C VAL A 80 4.80 9.32 0.95
N LEU A 81 3.69 9.98 1.29
CA LEU A 81 2.92 9.72 2.52
C LEU A 81 1.45 9.48 2.22
N ASP A 82 0.88 8.47 2.88
CA ASP A 82 -0.54 8.37 3.16
C ASP A 82 -0.70 8.31 4.69
N PRO A 83 -1.32 9.32 5.30
CA PRO A 83 -1.43 9.38 6.76
C PRO A 83 -2.31 8.28 7.33
N ILE A 84 -3.41 7.93 6.66
CA ILE A 84 -4.29 6.83 7.03
C ILE A 84 -4.91 6.21 5.77
N ASP A 85 -4.18 5.31 5.12
CA ASP A 85 -4.76 4.46 4.07
C ASP A 85 -5.92 3.64 4.67
N GLY A 86 -7.08 3.75 4.04
CA GLY A 86 -8.31 3.18 4.58
C GLY A 86 -9.01 4.08 5.59
N THR A 87 -9.07 5.41 5.39
CA THR A 87 -9.76 6.39 6.25
C THR A 87 -11.19 5.99 6.58
N SER A 88 -11.94 5.43 5.62
CA SER A 88 -13.31 4.93 5.84
C SER A 88 -13.36 3.80 6.87
N ASN A 89 -12.40 2.87 6.81
CA ASN A 89 -12.23 1.80 7.82
C ASN A 89 -11.92 2.39 9.19
N TYR A 90 -10.94 3.30 9.22
CA TYR A 90 -10.51 3.96 10.45
C TYR A 90 -11.67 4.67 11.15
N SER A 91 -12.43 5.48 10.42
CA SER A 91 -13.61 6.19 10.93
C SER A 91 -14.69 5.24 11.45
N ALA A 92 -14.88 4.09 10.80
CA ALA A 92 -15.81 3.05 11.24
C ALA A 92 -15.28 2.19 12.41
N GLY A 93 -14.02 2.37 12.82
CA GLY A 93 -13.36 1.52 13.83
C GLY A 93 -12.93 0.14 13.32
N ASN A 94 -12.96 -0.09 11.99
CA ASN A 94 -12.43 -1.30 11.36
C ASN A 94 -10.89 -1.23 11.39
N PRO A 95 -10.18 -2.31 11.82
CA PRO A 95 -8.74 -2.30 11.99
C PRO A 95 -7.92 -2.28 10.69
N ASN A 96 -8.53 -2.49 9.52
CA ASN A 96 -7.83 -2.52 8.23
C ASN A 96 -7.53 -1.10 7.75
N CYS A 97 -6.59 -0.44 8.38
CA CYS A 97 -6.04 0.84 8.00
C CYS A 97 -4.55 0.90 8.35
N ALA A 98 -3.80 1.75 7.66
CA ALA A 98 -2.36 1.83 7.82
C ALA A 98 -1.84 3.25 7.63
N ILE A 99 -0.71 3.58 8.28
CA ILE A 99 0.14 4.73 7.97
C ILE A 99 1.16 4.25 6.94
N LEU A 100 1.23 4.92 5.78
CA LEU A 100 2.17 4.57 4.72
C LEU A 100 3.22 5.67 4.57
N VAL A 101 4.50 5.29 4.65
CA VAL A 101 5.64 6.17 4.41
C VAL A 101 6.60 5.49 3.44
N SER A 102 6.97 6.16 2.38
CA SER A 102 7.94 5.67 1.41
C SER A 102 8.90 6.77 1.00
N LEU A 103 10.17 6.43 0.79
CA LEU A 103 11.14 7.31 0.12
C LEU A 103 11.32 6.82 -1.32
N VAL A 104 11.06 7.70 -2.26
CA VAL A 104 11.32 7.50 -3.69
C VAL A 104 12.60 8.23 -4.04
N LEU A 105 13.55 7.53 -4.66
CA LEU A 105 14.76 8.08 -5.27
C LEU A 105 14.83 7.62 -6.72
N GLU A 106 15.13 8.53 -7.63
CA GLU A 106 15.26 8.24 -9.07
C GLU A 106 14.05 7.46 -9.62
N GLY A 107 12.85 7.85 -9.21
CA GLY A 107 11.59 7.22 -9.63
C GLY A 107 11.33 5.82 -9.04
N GLN A 108 12.15 5.35 -8.08
CA GLN A 108 11.96 4.03 -7.46
C GLN A 108 11.78 4.16 -5.95
N PRO A 109 10.83 3.45 -5.33
CA PRO A 109 10.76 3.38 -3.89
C PRO A 109 11.96 2.59 -3.35
N VAL A 110 12.73 3.22 -2.45
CA VAL A 110 13.95 2.65 -1.86
C VAL A 110 13.84 2.35 -0.37
N LEU A 111 12.83 2.91 0.28
CA LEU A 111 12.53 2.72 1.69
C LEU A 111 11.02 2.73 1.87
N ALA A 112 10.50 1.85 2.71
CA ALA A 112 9.08 1.82 3.07
C ALA A 112 8.87 1.46 4.53
N VAL A 113 7.87 2.10 5.13
CA VAL A 113 7.28 1.75 6.42
C VAL A 113 5.77 1.69 6.23
N VAL A 114 5.17 0.56 6.59
CA VAL A 114 3.72 0.36 6.66
C VAL A 114 3.38 0.00 8.10
N ASP A 115 2.71 0.89 8.77
CA ASP A 115 2.29 0.69 10.15
C ASP A 115 0.79 0.47 10.24
N MET A 116 0.38 -0.66 10.78
CA MET A 116 -1.01 -1.06 10.97
C MET A 116 -1.30 -1.17 12.49
N PRO A 117 -1.47 -0.02 13.19
CA PRO A 117 -1.50 -0.02 14.66
C PRO A 117 -2.61 -0.85 15.26
N LEU A 118 -3.79 -0.87 14.59
CA LEU A 118 -4.96 -1.61 15.07
C LEU A 118 -4.86 -3.13 14.86
N LEU A 119 -3.92 -3.56 14.02
CA LEU A 119 -3.56 -4.97 13.81
C LEU A 119 -2.32 -5.38 14.59
N GLY A 120 -1.62 -4.43 15.22
CA GLY A 120 -0.36 -4.69 15.92
C GLY A 120 0.79 -5.09 14.99
N LEU A 121 0.76 -4.65 13.73
CA LEU A 121 1.78 -4.95 12.73
C LEU A 121 2.52 -3.68 12.32
N HIS A 122 3.84 -3.74 12.35
CA HIS A 122 4.74 -2.69 11.90
C HIS A 122 5.75 -3.29 10.94
N VAL A 123 5.68 -2.89 9.67
CA VAL A 123 6.43 -3.52 8.59
C VAL A 123 7.33 -2.50 7.91
N SER A 124 8.58 -2.84 7.70
CA SER A 124 9.53 -1.97 7.01
C SER A 124 10.49 -2.74 6.12
N ALA A 125 11.03 -2.08 5.10
CA ALA A 125 12.10 -2.58 4.27
C ALA A 125 12.87 -1.44 3.60
N CYS A 126 14.12 -1.75 3.23
CA CYS A 126 14.89 -0.95 2.27
C CYS A 126 15.17 -1.79 1.02
N ALA A 127 15.26 -1.15 -0.13
CA ALA A 127 15.54 -1.81 -1.40
C ALA A 127 16.80 -2.73 -1.31
N GLY A 128 16.63 -3.98 -1.75
CA GLY A 128 17.67 -5.00 -1.67
C GLY A 128 17.91 -5.60 -0.28
N GLY A 129 17.15 -5.17 0.74
CA GLY A 129 17.15 -5.75 2.08
C GLY A 129 15.93 -6.65 2.33
N PRO A 130 15.91 -7.35 3.48
CA PRO A 130 14.75 -8.15 3.87
C PRO A 130 13.58 -7.28 4.36
N VAL A 131 12.39 -7.88 4.38
CA VAL A 131 11.25 -7.32 5.11
C VAL A 131 11.42 -7.58 6.60
N VAL A 132 11.16 -6.55 7.40
CA VAL A 132 11.18 -6.62 8.87
C VAL A 132 9.76 -6.36 9.37
N CYS A 133 9.23 -7.25 10.18
CA CYS A 133 7.93 -7.09 10.84
C CYS A 133 8.09 -7.12 12.35
N ASN A 134 7.67 -6.08 13.05
CA ASN A 134 7.79 -5.94 14.51
C ASN A 134 9.21 -6.23 15.04
N GLY A 135 10.24 -5.83 14.27
CA GLY A 135 11.65 -6.04 14.60
C GLY A 135 12.21 -7.40 14.18
N GLU A 136 11.41 -8.31 13.66
CA GLU A 136 11.84 -9.61 13.18
C GLU A 136 12.01 -9.65 11.66
N VAL A 137 13.13 -10.18 11.19
CA VAL A 137 13.38 -10.39 9.75
C VAL A 137 12.52 -11.53 9.24
N LEU A 138 11.76 -11.29 8.19
CA LEU A 138 10.92 -12.32 7.57
C LEU A 138 11.68 -13.09 6.48
N PRO A 139 11.38 -14.39 6.32
CA PRO A 139 11.88 -15.15 5.17
C PRO A 139 11.23 -14.64 3.87
N PRO A 140 11.90 -14.84 2.72
CA PRO A 140 11.30 -14.57 1.43
C PRO A 140 10.00 -15.38 1.23
N LEU A 141 9.11 -14.84 0.38
CA LEU A 141 7.86 -15.51 0.03
C LEU A 141 8.14 -16.84 -0.67
N GLU A 142 7.42 -17.87 -0.26
CA GLU A 142 7.43 -19.16 -0.93
C GLU A 142 6.31 -19.24 -1.96
N ASP A 143 6.61 -19.66 -3.19
CA ASP A 143 5.60 -20.00 -4.17
C ASP A 143 5.17 -21.48 -4.02
N THR A 144 4.14 -21.71 -3.22
CA THR A 144 3.61 -23.06 -2.95
C THR A 144 2.63 -23.54 -4.01
N GLY A 145 2.45 -22.82 -5.12
CA GLY A 145 1.48 -23.20 -6.16
C GLY A 145 0.03 -23.36 -5.66
N GLY A 146 -0.31 -22.72 -4.54
CA GLY A 146 -1.64 -22.84 -3.92
C GLY A 146 -1.80 -24.06 -3.01
N GLN A 147 -0.77 -24.86 -2.78
CA GLN A 147 -0.85 -26.00 -1.86
C GLN A 147 -0.70 -25.56 -0.39
N GLY A 148 -1.54 -26.05 0.49
CA GLY A 148 -1.37 -26.03 1.96
C GLY A 148 -2.10 -24.95 2.72
N ARG A 149 -2.31 -23.73 2.22
CA ARG A 149 -3.10 -22.66 2.85
C ARG A 149 -4.15 -22.10 1.90
N ALA A 150 -5.27 -21.63 2.43
CA ALA A 150 -6.26 -20.90 1.63
C ALA A 150 -5.57 -19.72 0.93
N ALA A 151 -5.49 -19.77 -0.39
CA ALA A 151 -4.79 -18.77 -1.19
C ALA A 151 -5.65 -17.49 -1.27
N GLN A 152 -5.49 -16.57 -0.33
CA GLN A 152 -6.20 -15.30 -0.30
C GLN A 152 -5.56 -14.30 -1.25
N VAL A 153 -6.40 -13.47 -1.89
CA VAL A 153 -5.97 -12.37 -2.75
C VAL A 153 -6.68 -11.09 -2.33
N GLY A 154 -5.91 -10.04 -2.07
CA GLY A 154 -6.44 -8.69 -1.83
C GLY A 154 -6.94 -8.10 -3.14
N VAL A 155 -8.13 -7.50 -3.12
CA VAL A 155 -8.69 -6.78 -4.27
C VAL A 155 -9.08 -5.40 -3.80
N GLY A 156 -8.57 -4.38 -4.45
CA GLY A 156 -8.90 -3.00 -4.15
C GLY A 156 -10.41 -2.74 -4.21
N SER A 157 -10.85 -1.71 -3.50
CA SER A 157 -12.26 -1.35 -3.35
C SER A 157 -13.04 -1.35 -4.65
N VAL A 158 -14.28 -1.82 -4.60
CA VAL A 158 -15.25 -1.73 -5.70
C VAL A 158 -15.98 -0.38 -5.58
N GLY A 159 -15.26 0.70 -5.84
CA GLY A 159 -15.82 2.05 -5.83
C GLY A 159 -16.67 2.32 -7.08
N SER A 160 -17.56 3.30 -6.98
CA SER A 160 -18.49 3.70 -8.05
C SER A 160 -18.06 4.97 -8.78
N ASP A 161 -16.77 5.32 -8.81
CA ASP A 161 -16.30 6.44 -9.64
C ASP A 161 -16.17 5.98 -11.09
N ASP A 162 -17.10 6.41 -11.92
CA ASP A 162 -17.15 6.06 -13.35
C ASP A 162 -16.01 6.70 -14.17
N ARG A 163 -15.20 7.57 -13.55
CA ARG A 163 -14.05 8.25 -14.20
C ARG A 163 -12.74 7.47 -14.06
N VAL A 164 -12.72 6.39 -13.29
CA VAL A 164 -11.52 5.57 -13.11
C VAL A 164 -11.36 4.57 -14.27
N ARG A 165 -10.10 4.28 -14.62
CA ARG A 165 -9.75 3.33 -15.67
C ARG A 165 -10.37 1.93 -15.46
N PHE A 166 -10.57 1.53 -14.20
CA PHE A 166 -11.13 0.23 -13.83
C PHE A 166 -12.45 0.41 -13.07
N PRO A 167 -13.58 0.61 -13.78
CA PRO A 167 -14.87 0.86 -13.16
C PRO A 167 -15.39 -0.39 -12.42
N ALA A 168 -16.39 -0.18 -11.55
CA ALA A 168 -16.94 -1.23 -10.69
C ALA A 168 -17.32 -2.53 -11.42
N PRO A 169 -17.96 -2.53 -12.61
CA PRO A 169 -18.26 -3.77 -13.32
C PRO A 169 -17.06 -4.62 -13.65
N LEU A 170 -15.94 -3.99 -14.04
CA LEU A 170 -14.69 -4.67 -14.36
C LEU A 170 -14.06 -5.29 -13.10
N ARG A 171 -14.03 -4.55 -11.98
CA ARG A 171 -13.52 -5.07 -10.70
C ARG A 171 -14.38 -6.22 -10.17
N LEU A 172 -15.70 -6.17 -10.33
CA LEU A 172 -16.63 -7.26 -9.98
C LEU A 172 -16.39 -8.49 -10.85
N ALA A 173 -16.15 -8.31 -12.16
CA ALA A 173 -15.81 -9.41 -13.06
C ALA A 173 -14.51 -10.11 -12.64
N LEU A 174 -13.48 -9.32 -12.25
CA LEU A 174 -12.24 -9.88 -11.72
C LEU A 174 -12.50 -10.70 -10.45
N ILE A 175 -13.25 -10.18 -9.50
CA ILE A 175 -13.60 -10.89 -8.26
C ILE A 175 -14.28 -12.22 -8.60
N GLY A 176 -15.22 -12.24 -9.56
CA GLY A 176 -15.89 -13.45 -10.02
C GLY A 176 -14.89 -14.48 -10.56
N LEU A 177 -14.02 -14.09 -11.49
CA LEU A 177 -13.01 -15.01 -12.07
C LEU A 177 -12.05 -15.56 -11.01
N LEU A 178 -11.59 -14.71 -10.09
CA LEU A 178 -10.69 -15.15 -9.01
C LEU A 178 -11.38 -16.09 -8.04
N ALA A 179 -12.68 -15.86 -7.74
CA ALA A 179 -13.47 -16.71 -6.84
C ALA A 179 -13.76 -18.10 -7.43
N ASP A 180 -13.94 -18.19 -8.75
CA ASP A 180 -14.10 -19.46 -9.47
C ASP A 180 -12.78 -20.25 -9.57
N GLY A 181 -11.64 -19.56 -9.42
CA GLY A 181 -10.31 -20.14 -9.46
C GLY A 181 -9.81 -20.62 -8.08
N PRO A 182 -8.49 -20.83 -7.97
CA PRO A 182 -7.86 -21.26 -6.71
C PRO A 182 -7.73 -20.16 -5.66
N LEU A 183 -7.90 -18.89 -6.05
CA LEU A 183 -7.75 -17.75 -5.16
C LEU A 183 -9.06 -17.40 -4.44
N ARG A 184 -8.95 -16.81 -3.26
CA ARG A 184 -10.10 -16.38 -2.45
C ARG A 184 -10.05 -14.87 -2.25
N PRO A 185 -10.84 -14.09 -3.04
CA PRO A 185 -10.84 -12.62 -2.97
C PRO A 185 -11.18 -12.08 -1.59
N ARG A 186 -10.51 -11.01 -1.21
CA ARG A 186 -10.76 -10.20 -0.03
C ARG A 186 -10.77 -8.73 -0.43
N ILE A 187 -11.71 -7.98 0.08
CA ILE A 187 -11.81 -6.54 -0.08
C ILE A 187 -11.62 -5.93 1.30
N SER A 188 -10.41 -5.50 1.60
CA SER A 188 -10.07 -4.92 2.92
C SER A 188 -10.52 -3.46 3.04
N GLY A 189 -10.53 -2.72 1.93
CA GLY A 189 -10.77 -1.28 1.90
C GLY A 189 -9.51 -0.45 2.20
N SER A 190 -8.32 -1.06 2.16
CA SER A 190 -7.01 -0.43 2.36
C SER A 190 -6.01 -1.08 1.41
N VAL A 191 -5.43 -0.29 0.52
CA VAL A 191 -4.42 -0.76 -0.45
C VAL A 191 -3.13 -1.13 0.26
N GLY A 192 -2.67 -0.29 1.18
CA GLY A 192 -1.44 -0.51 1.93
C GLY A 192 -1.50 -1.78 2.77
N VAL A 193 -2.64 -2.07 3.41
CA VAL A 193 -2.86 -3.33 4.14
C VAL A 193 -2.80 -4.53 3.19
N ASP A 194 -3.48 -4.47 2.05
CA ASP A 194 -3.51 -5.58 1.09
C ASP A 194 -2.11 -5.90 0.55
N LEU A 195 -1.35 -4.87 0.16
CA LEU A 195 0.01 -5.03 -0.36
C LEU A 195 0.99 -5.51 0.74
N ALA A 196 0.88 -4.96 1.96
CA ALA A 196 1.68 -5.42 3.10
C ALA A 196 1.37 -6.88 3.47
N PHE A 197 0.11 -7.30 3.38
CA PHE A 197 -0.28 -8.70 3.64
C PHE A 197 0.35 -9.68 2.63
N VAL A 198 0.64 -9.24 1.39
CA VAL A 198 1.44 -10.05 0.47
C VAL A 198 2.87 -10.17 1.00
N ALA A 199 3.51 -9.07 1.37
CA ALA A 199 4.88 -9.10 1.90
C ALA A 199 5.01 -9.94 3.18
N LEU A 200 3.95 -10.03 3.98
CA LEU A 200 3.85 -10.87 5.19
C LEU A 200 3.48 -12.34 4.89
N GLY A 201 3.21 -12.70 3.63
CA GLY A 201 2.78 -14.06 3.26
C GLY A 201 1.35 -14.41 3.71
N ILE A 202 0.56 -13.43 4.18
CA ILE A 202 -0.86 -13.59 4.55
C ILE A 202 -1.70 -13.72 3.29
N TYR A 203 -1.50 -12.84 2.30
CA TYR A 203 -2.08 -12.96 0.98
C TYR A 203 -1.08 -13.54 -0.01
N ARG A 204 -1.58 -14.28 -1.01
CA ARG A 204 -0.75 -14.82 -2.09
C ARG A 204 -0.50 -13.79 -3.18
N ALA A 205 -1.47 -12.89 -3.37
CA ALA A 205 -1.38 -11.75 -4.27
C ALA A 205 -2.29 -10.62 -3.79
N ALA A 206 -2.10 -9.45 -4.36
CA ALA A 206 -3.05 -8.33 -4.24
C ALA A 206 -3.06 -7.51 -5.53
N VAL A 207 -4.21 -6.89 -5.82
CA VAL A 207 -4.36 -5.93 -6.91
C VAL A 207 -4.87 -4.60 -6.36
N SER A 208 -4.13 -3.54 -6.63
CA SER A 208 -4.52 -2.16 -6.40
C SER A 208 -5.04 -1.56 -7.70
N PHE A 209 -6.12 -0.79 -7.62
CA PHE A 209 -6.64 0.03 -8.71
C PHE A 209 -6.44 1.52 -8.46
N SER A 210 -5.72 1.87 -7.41
CA SER A 210 -5.44 3.27 -7.10
C SER A 210 -4.38 3.84 -8.06
N PRO A 211 -4.65 5.02 -8.66
CA PRO A 211 -3.68 5.73 -9.48
C PRO A 211 -2.69 6.55 -8.64
N TYR A 212 -2.83 6.54 -7.33
CA TYR A 212 -2.04 7.39 -6.44
C TYR A 212 -0.79 6.67 -5.96
N VAL A 213 0.34 7.35 -6.06
CA VAL A 213 1.64 6.82 -5.64
C VAL A 213 1.71 6.58 -4.14
N TRP A 214 1.00 7.40 -3.33
CA TRP A 214 0.99 7.26 -1.86
C TRP A 214 0.33 5.98 -1.39
N ASP A 215 -0.69 5.47 -2.08
CA ASP A 215 -1.33 4.17 -1.77
C ASP A 215 -0.42 2.98 -2.09
N ASN A 216 0.43 3.12 -3.13
CA ASN A 216 1.10 1.96 -3.74
C ASN A 216 2.58 1.84 -3.35
N ALA A 217 3.33 2.96 -3.30
CA ALA A 217 4.80 2.93 -3.27
C ALA A 217 5.38 2.12 -2.10
N ALA A 218 4.84 2.28 -0.90
CA ALA A 218 5.31 1.56 0.27
C ALA A 218 5.08 0.04 0.13
N GLY A 219 3.85 -0.36 -0.21
CA GLY A 219 3.48 -1.76 -0.37
C GLY A 219 4.21 -2.46 -1.52
N VAL A 220 4.43 -1.76 -2.64
CA VAL A 220 5.22 -2.23 -3.78
C VAL A 220 6.66 -2.54 -3.37
N LEU A 221 7.30 -1.66 -2.60
CA LEU A 221 8.66 -1.95 -2.12
C LEU A 221 8.69 -3.14 -1.17
N LEU A 222 7.77 -3.20 -0.20
CA LEU A 222 7.69 -4.35 0.72
C LEU A 222 7.53 -5.67 -0.05
N ALA A 223 6.63 -5.70 -1.05
CA ALA A 223 6.40 -6.88 -1.88
C ALA A 223 7.67 -7.29 -2.65
N ARG A 224 8.38 -6.32 -3.27
CA ARG A 224 9.66 -6.57 -3.94
C ARG A 224 10.70 -7.15 -2.99
N CYS A 225 10.84 -6.58 -1.79
CA CYS A 225 11.79 -7.06 -0.77
C CYS A 225 11.43 -8.45 -0.23
N ALA A 226 10.14 -8.80 -0.22
CA ALA A 226 9.67 -10.15 0.11
C ALA A 226 9.91 -11.17 -1.01
N GLY A 227 10.33 -10.75 -2.21
CA GLY A 227 10.51 -11.63 -3.36
C GLY A 227 9.26 -11.85 -4.21
N ALA A 228 8.22 -11.02 -4.04
CA ALA A 228 7.05 -11.03 -4.91
C ALA A 228 7.36 -10.49 -6.30
N ILE A 229 6.62 -10.97 -7.31
CA ILE A 229 6.53 -10.30 -8.60
C ILE A 229 5.65 -9.07 -8.45
N VAL A 230 6.09 -7.95 -9.03
CA VAL A 230 5.38 -6.66 -9.01
C VAL A 230 5.31 -6.11 -10.42
N THR A 231 4.09 -5.86 -10.90
CA THR A 231 3.80 -5.20 -12.17
C THR A 231 2.77 -4.10 -11.98
N ASP A 232 2.61 -3.25 -12.99
CA ASP A 232 1.37 -2.51 -13.15
C ASP A 232 0.21 -3.48 -13.52
N VAL A 233 -0.99 -2.95 -13.68
CA VAL A 233 -2.18 -3.77 -13.98
C VAL A 233 -2.23 -4.30 -15.41
N ASP A 234 -1.36 -3.84 -16.30
CA ASP A 234 -1.19 -4.29 -17.68
C ASP A 234 -0.06 -5.31 -17.83
N GLY A 235 0.69 -5.58 -16.75
CA GLY A 235 1.82 -6.50 -16.73
C GLY A 235 3.18 -5.85 -17.04
N GLY A 236 3.22 -4.53 -17.22
CA GLY A 236 4.47 -3.75 -17.35
C GLY A 236 5.15 -3.52 -16.01
N PRO A 237 6.38 -2.97 -16.01
CA PRO A 237 7.03 -2.57 -14.78
C PRO A 237 6.22 -1.49 -14.03
N TRP A 238 5.98 -1.69 -12.75
CA TRP A 238 5.34 -0.65 -11.93
C TRP A 238 6.28 0.56 -11.73
N THR A 239 5.72 1.74 -11.94
CA THR A 239 6.36 3.05 -11.69
C THR A 239 5.42 3.93 -10.85
N PRO A 240 5.90 5.06 -10.29
CA PRO A 240 5.05 6.01 -9.56
C PRO A 240 3.86 6.57 -10.37
N GLU A 241 3.91 6.54 -11.69
CA GLU A 241 2.85 6.97 -12.60
C GLU A 241 1.89 5.85 -12.98
N SER A 242 2.14 4.61 -12.55
CA SER A 242 1.29 3.46 -12.85
C SER A 242 -0.10 3.60 -12.23
N VAL A 243 -1.12 3.25 -13.00
CA VAL A 243 -2.52 3.23 -12.53
C VAL A 243 -2.79 1.88 -11.88
N GLY A 244 -2.39 1.74 -10.61
CA GLY A 244 -2.53 0.51 -9.86
C GLY A 244 -1.30 -0.40 -9.91
N ALA A 245 -1.39 -1.52 -9.20
CA ALA A 245 -0.34 -2.50 -9.09
C ALA A 245 -0.91 -3.91 -8.92
N ILE A 246 -0.21 -4.90 -9.44
CA ILE A 246 -0.41 -6.33 -9.12
C ILE A 246 0.87 -6.81 -8.44
N VAL A 247 0.73 -7.34 -7.23
CA VAL A 247 1.84 -7.92 -6.47
C VAL A 247 1.49 -9.35 -6.04
N GLY A 248 2.45 -10.27 -6.04
CA GLY A 248 2.17 -11.63 -5.58
C GLY A 248 3.32 -12.61 -5.74
N ALA A 249 3.17 -13.76 -5.08
CA ALA A 249 3.99 -14.91 -5.40
C ALA A 249 3.79 -15.30 -6.87
N PRO A 250 4.80 -15.85 -7.57
CA PRO A 250 4.79 -16.02 -9.02
C PRO A 250 3.49 -16.62 -9.59
N SER A 251 3.03 -17.75 -9.09
CA SER A 251 1.82 -18.42 -9.59
C SER A 251 0.53 -17.63 -9.33
N ALA A 252 0.44 -16.94 -8.19
CA ALA A 252 -0.73 -16.13 -7.85
C ALA A 252 -0.75 -14.82 -8.65
N HIS A 253 0.42 -14.18 -8.84
CA HIS A 253 0.56 -13.01 -9.69
C HIS A 253 0.12 -13.31 -11.13
N GLU A 254 0.62 -14.40 -11.72
CA GLU A 254 0.23 -14.83 -13.06
C GLU A 254 -1.29 -15.04 -13.18
N THR A 255 -1.92 -15.67 -12.18
CA THR A 255 -3.36 -15.88 -12.14
C THR A 255 -4.14 -14.57 -12.13
N VAL A 256 -3.72 -13.60 -11.29
CA VAL A 256 -4.37 -12.28 -11.22
C VAL A 256 -4.17 -11.51 -12.52
N LEU A 257 -2.94 -11.44 -13.02
CA LEU A 257 -2.62 -10.71 -14.25
C LEU A 257 -3.37 -11.27 -15.46
N SER A 258 -3.37 -12.60 -15.65
CA SER A 258 -4.09 -13.22 -16.77
C SER A 258 -5.60 -12.98 -16.68
N SER A 259 -6.19 -12.98 -15.46
CA SER A 259 -7.58 -12.64 -15.25
C SER A 259 -7.88 -11.18 -15.61
N MET A 260 -6.99 -10.25 -15.21
CA MET A 260 -7.11 -8.83 -15.56
C MET A 260 -7.06 -8.60 -17.07
N LEU A 261 -6.08 -9.19 -17.75
CA LEU A 261 -5.93 -9.05 -19.20
C LEU A 261 -7.12 -9.66 -19.95
N HIS A 262 -7.64 -10.80 -19.48
CA HIS A 262 -8.83 -11.44 -20.07
C HIS A 262 -10.06 -10.52 -19.99
N ILE A 263 -10.31 -9.87 -18.85
CA ILE A 263 -11.44 -8.97 -18.68
C ILE A 263 -11.27 -7.73 -19.55
N SER A 264 -10.09 -7.12 -19.53
CA SER A 264 -9.80 -5.90 -20.29
C SER A 264 -9.93 -6.11 -21.81
N ALA A 265 -9.68 -7.31 -22.31
CA ALA A 265 -9.83 -7.64 -23.73
C ALA A 265 -11.30 -7.88 -24.16
N ASN A 266 -12.23 -8.08 -23.20
CA ASN A 266 -13.65 -8.39 -23.47
C ASN A 266 -14.59 -7.24 -23.06
N THR A 267 -14.05 -6.10 -22.65
CA THR A 267 -14.79 -4.87 -22.30
C THR A 267 -14.53 -3.78 -23.34
#